data_e15c3a6e67e49ac99fa2841323234828
#
_entry.id   e15c3a6e67e49ac99fa2841323234828
#
_cell.length_a   1.000
_cell.length_b   1.000
_cell.length_c   1.000
_cell.angle_alpha   90.00
_cell.angle_beta   90.00
_cell.angle_gamma   90.00
#
_symmetry.space_group_name_H-M   'P 1'
#
loop_
_entity.id
_entity.type
_entity.pdbx_description
1 polymer ?
#
loop_
_entity_poly.entity_id
_entity_poly.type
_entity_poly.pdbx_seq_one_letter_code
_entity_poly.pdbx_strand_id
1 'polypeptide(L)'
;MTGFLSDDVRHDVNEGAGRNGKARFADFLQHMDHCYDETLTDVVIMTNDTGSRAAAEFIVNGIYKETDGGLPPASGQSYRLPAGAFFEIENGQIQRVTTYYNLQHWIEQVQGDL
;
A
#
# COMPACT_ATOMS: atom_id res chain seq x y z
N MET A 1 -11.52 -2.23 -8.52
CA MET A 1 -10.48 -2.51 -7.52
C MET A 1 -11.04 -2.85 -6.13
N THR A 2 -12.12 -2.21 -5.71
CA THR A 2 -12.72 -2.47 -4.38
C THR A 2 -13.75 -3.62 -4.37
N GLY A 3 -14.06 -4.24 -5.52
CA GLY A 3 -15.11 -5.27 -5.63
C GLY A 3 -14.82 -6.55 -4.86
N PHE A 4 -13.54 -6.86 -4.59
CA PHE A 4 -13.14 -8.04 -3.82
C PHE A 4 -13.00 -7.77 -2.32
N LEU A 5 -13.19 -6.53 -1.88
CA LEU A 5 -13.08 -6.16 -0.48
C LEU A 5 -14.42 -6.37 0.22
N SER A 6 -14.38 -6.86 1.46
CA SER A 6 -15.58 -6.89 2.29
C SER A 6 -15.96 -5.47 2.70
N ASP A 7 -17.23 -5.27 3.07
CA ASP A 7 -17.70 -3.96 3.54
C ASP A 7 -16.98 -3.53 4.83
N ASP A 8 -16.54 -4.49 5.64
CA ASP A 8 -15.85 -4.27 6.91
C ASP A 8 -14.34 -4.44 6.81
N VAL A 9 -13.76 -4.34 5.62
CA VAL A 9 -12.33 -4.58 5.43
C VAL A 9 -11.49 -3.71 6.34
N ARG A 10 -10.47 -4.33 6.97
CA ARG A 10 -9.48 -3.64 7.78
C ARG A 10 -8.26 -3.35 6.91
N HIS A 11 -7.75 -2.13 7.02
CA HIS A 11 -6.55 -1.71 6.29
C HIS A 11 -5.52 -1.11 7.24
N ASP A 12 -4.30 -1.64 7.22
CA ASP A 12 -3.16 -1.16 8.00
C ASP A 12 -1.97 -0.91 7.11
N VAL A 13 -1.21 0.13 7.43
CA VAL A 13 0.06 0.42 6.75
C VAL A 13 1.13 0.59 7.81
N ASN A 14 2.22 -0.21 7.73
CA ASN A 14 3.38 -0.13 8.63
C ASN A 14 3.01 -0.17 10.12
N GLU A 15 2.04 -1.03 10.48
CA GLU A 15 1.57 -1.15 11.86
C GLU A 15 0.97 0.13 12.43
N GLY A 16 0.59 1.07 11.57
CA GLY A 16 -0.09 2.29 11.99
C GLY A 16 -1.52 2.04 12.43
N ALA A 17 -2.25 3.11 12.72
CA ALA A 17 -3.66 3.02 13.08
C ALA A 17 -4.45 2.37 11.96
N GLY A 18 -5.16 1.29 12.27
CA GLY A 18 -5.98 0.57 11.30
C GLY A 18 -7.18 1.40 10.85
N ARG A 19 -7.59 1.20 9.61
CA ARG A 19 -8.80 1.77 9.06
C ARG A 19 -9.80 0.65 8.84
N ASN A 20 -11.05 0.88 9.21
CA ASN A 20 -12.09 -0.11 9.02
C ASN A 20 -13.12 0.41 8.02
N GLY A 21 -13.58 -0.49 7.16
CA GLY A 21 -14.62 -0.21 6.19
C GLY A 21 -14.10 0.07 4.80
N LYS A 22 -14.88 -0.39 3.82
CA LYS A 22 -14.57 -0.28 2.40
C LYS A 22 -14.48 1.18 1.94
N ALA A 23 -15.33 2.07 2.49
CA ALA A 23 -15.34 3.48 2.14
C ALA A 23 -14.02 4.16 2.54
N ARG A 24 -13.49 3.86 3.73
CA ARG A 24 -12.21 4.41 4.17
C ARG A 24 -11.04 3.89 3.34
N PHE A 25 -11.12 2.63 2.93
CA PHE A 25 -10.11 2.07 2.04
C PHE A 25 -10.12 2.78 0.68
N ALA A 26 -11.31 3.03 0.13
CA ALA A 26 -11.45 3.77 -1.13
C ALA A 26 -10.90 5.19 -1.03
N ASP A 27 -11.16 5.89 0.07
CA ASP A 27 -10.61 7.22 0.32
C ASP A 27 -9.08 7.19 0.38
N PHE A 28 -8.51 6.17 1.01
CA PHE A 28 -7.06 5.98 1.05
C PHE A 28 -6.49 5.80 -0.35
N LEU A 29 -7.12 4.97 -1.19
CA LEU A 29 -6.65 4.74 -2.56
C LEU A 29 -6.71 6.03 -3.39
N GLN A 30 -7.75 6.86 -3.23
CA GLN A 30 -7.85 8.14 -3.90
C GLN A 30 -6.74 9.09 -3.45
N HIS A 31 -6.45 9.13 -2.15
CA HIS A 31 -5.37 9.95 -1.62
C HIS A 31 -4.02 9.50 -2.20
N MET A 32 -3.76 8.19 -2.25
CA MET A 32 -2.54 7.65 -2.83
C MET A 32 -2.41 8.00 -4.31
N ASP A 33 -3.50 7.89 -5.06
CA ASP A 33 -3.51 8.23 -6.49
C ASP A 33 -3.23 9.72 -6.72
N HIS A 34 -3.69 10.58 -5.82
CA HIS A 34 -3.43 12.01 -5.88
C HIS A 34 -1.97 12.37 -5.64
N CYS A 35 -1.34 11.73 -4.65
CA CYS A 35 0.02 12.07 -4.22
C CYS A 35 1.12 11.30 -4.94
N TYR A 36 0.80 10.11 -5.44
CA TYR A 36 1.80 9.18 -5.98
C TYR A 36 1.34 8.58 -7.30
N ASP A 37 2.31 8.34 -8.20
CA ASP A 37 2.10 7.56 -9.41
C ASP A 37 2.96 6.31 -9.30
N GLU A 38 2.35 5.15 -9.02
CA GLU A 38 3.07 3.93 -8.67
C GLU A 38 2.77 2.77 -9.60
N THR A 39 3.80 2.02 -9.93
CA THR A 39 3.71 0.76 -10.68
C THR A 39 4.41 -0.33 -9.89
N LEU A 40 3.75 -1.47 -9.74
CA LEU A 40 4.33 -2.62 -9.05
C LEU A 40 5.02 -3.54 -10.06
N THR A 41 6.23 -3.98 -9.71
CA THR A 41 7.01 -4.94 -10.51
C THR A 41 7.51 -6.07 -9.61
N ASP A 42 7.97 -7.16 -10.22
CA ASP A 42 8.51 -8.33 -9.52
C ASP A 42 7.53 -8.88 -8.49
N VAL A 43 6.25 -8.93 -8.85
CA VAL A 43 5.18 -9.37 -7.95
C VAL A 43 5.22 -10.89 -7.79
N VAL A 44 5.34 -11.35 -6.54
CA VAL A 44 5.25 -12.77 -6.17
C VAL A 44 4.10 -12.91 -5.19
N ILE A 45 3.16 -13.78 -5.50
CA ILE A 45 1.97 -14.02 -4.67
C ILE A 45 2.06 -15.40 -4.06
N MET A 46 1.83 -15.50 -2.76
CA MET A 46 1.84 -16.73 -1.99
C MET A 46 0.50 -16.89 -1.28
N THR A 47 0.01 -18.12 -1.20
CA THR A 47 -1.23 -18.42 -0.49
C THR A 47 -1.03 -19.63 0.40
N ASN A 48 -1.85 -19.74 1.46
CA ASN A 48 -1.90 -20.95 2.26
C ASN A 48 -2.82 -22.00 1.59
N ASP A 49 -2.87 -23.20 2.13
CA ASP A 49 -3.59 -24.34 1.54
C ASP A 49 -5.09 -24.10 1.42
N THR A 50 -5.68 -23.36 2.35
CA THR A 50 -7.13 -23.11 2.37
C THR A 50 -7.55 -21.88 1.59
N GLY A 51 -6.61 -21.05 1.16
CA GLY A 51 -6.93 -19.77 0.50
C GLY A 51 -7.47 -18.71 1.45
N SER A 52 -7.36 -18.92 2.77
CA SER A 52 -7.82 -17.94 3.76
C SER A 52 -6.81 -16.84 4.02
N ARG A 53 -5.57 -17.03 3.62
CA ARG A 53 -4.49 -16.07 3.76
C ARG A 53 -3.67 -15.98 2.49
N ALA A 54 -3.26 -14.78 2.15
CA ALA A 54 -2.34 -14.55 1.04
C ALA A 54 -1.31 -13.50 1.43
N ALA A 55 -0.20 -13.53 0.72
CA ALA A 55 0.85 -12.52 0.85
C ALA A 55 1.36 -12.17 -0.53
N ALA A 56 1.82 -10.95 -0.71
CA ALA A 56 2.47 -10.51 -1.93
C ALA A 56 3.76 -9.80 -1.59
N GLU A 57 4.82 -10.09 -2.35
CA GLU A 57 6.08 -9.36 -2.30
C GLU A 57 6.26 -8.67 -3.63
N PHE A 58 6.67 -7.42 -3.63
CA PHE A 58 6.79 -6.65 -4.87
C PHE A 58 7.74 -5.46 -4.71
N ILE A 59 8.07 -4.87 -5.86
CA ILE A 59 8.81 -3.60 -5.91
C ILE A 59 7.83 -2.51 -6.30
N VAL A 60 7.82 -1.42 -5.54
CA VAL A 60 7.05 -0.23 -5.86
C VAL A 60 7.96 0.73 -6.61
N ASN A 61 7.59 1.08 -7.84
CA ASN A 61 8.27 2.09 -8.64
C ASN A 61 7.34 3.29 -8.72
N GLY A 62 7.74 4.43 -8.18
CA GLY A 62 6.83 5.54 -8.03
C GLY A 62 7.42 6.89 -8.35
N ILE A 63 6.51 7.85 -8.50
CA ILE A 63 6.80 9.27 -8.63
C ILE A 63 5.97 10.00 -7.59
N TYR A 64 6.62 10.83 -6.81
CA TYR A 64 5.97 11.64 -5.78
C TYR A 64 5.46 12.93 -6.38
N LYS A 65 4.14 13.00 -6.63
CA LYS A 65 3.52 14.09 -7.39
C LYS A 65 3.11 15.28 -6.55
N GLU A 66 2.43 15.01 -5.43
CA GLU A 66 1.87 16.03 -4.54
C GLU A 66 2.28 15.73 -3.11
N THR A 67 2.58 16.76 -2.35
CA THR A 67 3.03 16.60 -0.96
C THR A 67 1.97 15.89 -0.12
N ASP A 68 2.39 14.82 0.56
CA ASP A 68 1.53 14.02 1.42
C ASP A 68 1.72 14.44 2.88
N GLY A 69 0.80 15.26 3.37
CA GLY A 69 0.75 15.67 4.77
C GLY A 69 2.06 16.23 5.29
N GLY A 70 2.55 15.67 6.40
CA GLY A 70 3.80 16.08 7.04
C GLY A 70 5.05 15.43 6.49
N LEU A 71 4.96 14.71 5.37
CA LEU A 71 6.11 14.09 4.71
C LEU A 71 6.91 15.13 3.92
N PRO A 72 8.12 14.80 3.43
CA PRO A 72 8.91 15.75 2.64
C PRO A 72 8.14 16.34 1.46
N PRO A 73 8.49 17.55 1.00
CA PRO A 73 7.79 18.18 -0.14
C PRO A 73 7.95 17.39 -1.42
N ALA A 74 6.87 17.28 -2.19
CA ALA A 74 6.89 16.62 -3.49
C ALA A 74 7.38 17.54 -4.58
N SER A 75 8.24 17.02 -5.47
CA SER A 75 8.77 17.74 -6.64
C SER A 75 8.95 16.81 -7.83
N GLY A 76 8.17 15.75 -7.92
CA GLY A 76 8.29 14.76 -8.99
C GLY A 76 9.41 13.76 -8.79
N GLN A 77 9.87 13.58 -7.56
CA GLN A 77 10.96 12.63 -7.26
C GLN A 77 10.53 11.21 -7.58
N SER A 78 11.41 10.44 -8.21
CA SER A 78 11.19 9.02 -8.40
C SER A 78 11.77 8.23 -7.23
N TYR A 79 11.17 7.09 -6.96
CA TYR A 79 11.62 6.17 -5.90
C TYR A 79 11.34 4.73 -6.28
N ARG A 80 12.05 3.82 -5.62
CA ARG A 80 11.91 2.39 -5.83
C ARG A 80 12.10 1.68 -4.50
N LEU A 81 11.07 0.94 -4.05
CA LEU A 81 11.05 0.28 -2.75
C LEU A 81 10.62 -1.16 -2.83
N PRO A 82 11.27 -2.08 -2.11
CA PRO A 82 10.66 -3.37 -1.81
C PRO A 82 9.52 -3.17 -0.81
N ALA A 83 8.45 -3.90 -0.99
CA ALA A 83 7.28 -3.85 -0.12
C ALA A 83 6.57 -5.19 -0.08
N GLY A 84 5.68 -5.34 0.87
CA GLY A 84 4.88 -6.55 1.01
C GLY A 84 3.50 -6.25 1.56
N ALA A 85 2.55 -7.10 1.23
CA ALA A 85 1.20 -6.99 1.72
C ALA A 85 0.68 -8.35 2.16
N PHE A 86 -0.15 -8.35 3.19
CA PHE A 86 -0.74 -9.56 3.76
C PHE A 86 -2.25 -9.42 3.77
N PHE A 87 -2.93 -10.52 3.44
CA PHE A 87 -4.38 -10.52 3.24
C PHE A 87 -5.04 -11.61 4.05
N GLU A 88 -6.18 -11.29 4.66
CA GLU A 88 -7.11 -12.28 5.18
C GLU A 88 -8.31 -12.34 4.24
N ILE A 89 -8.70 -13.56 3.86
CA ILE A 89 -9.74 -13.80 2.86
C ILE A 89 -10.80 -14.71 3.47
N GLU A 90 -12.07 -14.32 3.33
CA GLU A 90 -13.21 -15.09 3.80
C GLU A 90 -14.34 -14.96 2.79
N ASN A 91 -14.93 -16.09 2.41
CA ASN A 91 -16.06 -16.14 1.45
C ASN A 91 -15.74 -15.44 0.13
N GLY A 92 -14.49 -15.55 -0.35
CA GLY A 92 -14.07 -14.92 -1.59
C GLY A 92 -13.86 -13.42 -1.50
N GLN A 93 -13.89 -12.85 -0.29
CA GLN A 93 -13.69 -11.42 -0.08
C GLN A 93 -12.50 -11.15 0.84
N ILE A 94 -11.81 -10.07 0.59
CA ILE A 94 -10.66 -9.65 1.40
C ILE A 94 -11.20 -8.93 2.64
N GLN A 95 -10.87 -9.48 3.82
CA GLN A 95 -11.29 -8.95 5.12
C GLN A 95 -10.22 -8.03 5.73
N ARG A 96 -8.95 -8.23 5.38
CA ARG A 96 -7.86 -7.42 5.87
C ARG A 96 -6.79 -7.27 4.79
N VAL A 97 -6.25 -6.05 4.71
CA VAL A 97 -5.05 -5.75 3.92
C VAL A 97 -4.06 -5.06 4.85
N THR A 98 -2.88 -5.63 5.01
CA THR A 98 -1.80 -5.03 5.80
C THR A 98 -0.58 -4.88 4.90
N THR A 99 -0.11 -3.66 4.73
CA THR A 99 1.02 -3.34 3.85
C THR A 99 2.22 -2.91 4.68
N TYR A 100 3.39 -3.42 4.32
CA TYR A 100 4.67 -3.05 4.95
C TYR A 100 5.63 -2.51 3.90
N TYR A 101 6.27 -1.42 4.23
CA TYR A 101 7.41 -0.87 3.49
C TYR A 101 8.27 -0.06 4.45
N ASN A 102 9.50 0.21 4.06
CA ASN A 102 10.42 0.98 4.91
C ASN A 102 10.24 2.47 4.62
N LEU A 103 9.49 3.15 5.48
CA LEU A 103 9.19 4.57 5.34
C LEU A 103 10.47 5.42 5.36
N GLN A 104 11.44 5.08 6.21
CA GLN A 104 12.70 5.82 6.29
C GLN A 104 13.47 5.74 4.97
N HIS A 105 13.48 4.56 4.34
CA HIS A 105 14.12 4.38 3.03
C HIS A 105 13.44 5.23 1.96
N TRP A 106 12.10 5.30 1.98
CA TRP A 106 11.36 6.17 1.08
C TRP A 106 11.71 7.65 1.29
N ILE A 107 11.73 8.09 2.55
CA ILE A 107 12.09 9.47 2.92
C ILE A 107 13.48 9.82 2.38
N GLU A 108 14.45 8.93 2.56
CA GLU A 108 15.82 9.14 2.06
C GLU A 108 15.85 9.31 0.56
N GLN A 109 15.07 8.55 -0.18
CA GLN A 109 15.02 8.66 -1.64
C GLN A 109 14.39 9.96 -2.11
N VAL A 110 13.30 10.41 -1.47
CA VAL A 110 12.57 11.60 -1.95
C VAL A 110 13.17 12.91 -1.45
N GLN A 111 13.92 12.89 -0.35
CA GLN A 111 14.66 14.07 0.10
C GLN A 111 15.83 14.41 -0.80
N GLY A 112 16.32 13.43 -1.54
CA GLY A 112 17.45 13.62 -2.43
C GLY A 112 18.76 13.82 -1.69
N ASP A 113 19.71 14.44 -2.37
CA ASP A 113 21.05 14.69 -1.85
C ASP A 113 21.04 15.94 -0.99
N LEU A 114 20.83 15.77 0.27
CA LEU A 114 20.92 16.86 1.21
C LEU A 114 22.34 17.02 1.74
#